data_25f5b81e2ab50b91b4964805ee0a6326
#
_entry.id   25f5b81e2ab50b91b4964805ee0a6326
#
_cell.length_a   1.000
_cell.length_b   1.000
_cell.length_c   1.000
_cell.angle_alpha   90.00
_cell.angle_beta   90.00
_cell.angle_gamma   90.00
#
_symmetry.space_group_name_H-M   'P 1'
#
loop_
_entity.id
_entity.type
_entity.pdbx_description
1 polymer ?
#
loop_
_entity_poly.entity_id
_entity_poly.type
_entity_poly.pdbx_seq_one_letter_code
_entity_poly.pdbx_strand_id
1 'polypeptide(L)'
;FTVSKAKKGFDCGGPSFINGIVPCPRGWRSPSDKTIEIAKLAVETCIWPLYEVVDGVYELTAESKRIADGKVEKKPVTDWINSQGRFRHLKEERWEPVVEDMQKQLDKSWEKLVKLATN
;
A
#
# COMPACT_ATOMS: atom_id res chain seq x y z
N PHE A 1 14.35 -3.86 -6.40
CA PHE A 1 13.17 -3.02 -6.64
C PHE A 1 13.39 -1.56 -6.22
N THR A 2 13.72 -1.29 -4.95
CA THR A 2 13.99 0.08 -4.45
C THR A 2 15.19 0.73 -5.14
N VAL A 3 16.27 -0.02 -5.34
CA VAL A 3 17.49 0.45 -6.04
C VAL A 3 17.17 0.89 -7.48
N SER A 4 16.36 0.12 -8.21
CA SER A 4 15.99 0.49 -9.58
C SER A 4 15.14 1.76 -9.63
N LYS A 5 14.23 1.96 -8.68
CA LYS A 5 13.45 3.20 -8.57
C LYS A 5 14.34 4.41 -8.23
N ALA A 6 15.27 4.26 -7.31
CA ALA A 6 16.22 5.30 -6.96
C ALA A 6 17.09 5.68 -8.18
N LYS A 7 17.58 4.70 -8.93
CA LYS A 7 18.36 4.94 -10.15
C LYS A 7 17.55 5.73 -11.18
N LYS A 8 16.30 5.35 -11.46
CA LYS A 8 15.42 6.11 -12.34
C LYS A 8 15.27 7.57 -11.88
N GLY A 9 15.11 7.79 -10.58
CA GLY A 9 15.01 9.13 -10.01
C GLY A 9 16.27 9.97 -10.24
N PHE A 10 17.47 9.38 -10.14
CA PHE A 10 18.71 10.07 -10.44
C PHE A 10 18.89 10.33 -11.93
N ASP A 11 18.49 9.40 -12.77
CA ASP A 11 18.73 9.46 -14.21
C ASP A 11 17.70 10.33 -14.96
N CYS A 12 16.61 10.78 -14.31
CA CYS A 12 15.52 11.51 -14.98
C CYS A 12 15.88 12.94 -15.46
N GLY A 13 17.01 13.47 -15.03
CA GLY A 13 17.48 14.80 -15.42
C GLY A 13 16.72 15.99 -14.82
N GLY A 14 15.82 15.76 -13.89
CA GLY A 14 15.01 16.76 -13.20
C GLY A 14 14.70 16.36 -11.76
N PRO A 15 13.80 17.08 -11.08
CA PRO A 15 13.41 16.74 -9.72
C PRO A 15 12.69 15.39 -9.68
N SER A 16 12.97 14.57 -8.67
CA SER A 16 12.31 13.30 -8.42
C SER A 16 11.92 13.17 -6.95
N PHE A 17 10.88 12.39 -6.69
CA PHE A 17 10.36 12.15 -5.36
C PHE A 17 10.10 10.66 -5.17
N ILE A 18 10.56 10.11 -4.04
CA ILE A 18 10.31 8.72 -3.65
C ILE A 18 9.62 8.73 -2.30
N ASN A 19 8.45 8.12 -2.23
CA ASN A 19 7.71 7.91 -1.00
C ASN A 19 7.83 6.44 -0.58
N GLY A 20 8.31 6.18 0.63
CA GLY A 20 8.53 4.85 1.16
C GLY A 20 7.77 4.60 2.44
N ILE A 21 7.20 3.40 2.60
CA ILE A 21 6.63 2.93 3.86
C ILE A 21 7.68 2.16 4.65
N VAL A 22 7.84 2.53 5.91
CA VAL A 22 8.77 1.87 6.84
C VAL A 22 7.99 1.50 8.11
N PRO A 23 7.59 0.24 8.29
CA PRO A 23 6.95 -0.19 9.51
C PRO A 23 7.87 -0.01 10.71
N CYS A 24 7.37 0.66 11.75
CA CYS A 24 8.10 0.85 13.01
C CYS A 24 7.50 -0.07 14.08
N PRO A 25 8.21 -1.13 14.52
CA PRO A 25 7.66 -2.07 15.50
C PRO A 25 7.18 -1.41 16.78
N ARG A 26 7.91 -0.42 17.26
CA ARG A 26 7.56 0.31 18.47
C ARG A 26 6.34 1.23 18.30
N GLY A 27 6.32 2.05 17.25
CA GLY A 27 5.23 2.97 16.96
C GLY A 27 3.95 2.26 16.52
N TRP A 28 4.09 1.20 15.77
CA TRP A 28 2.96 0.41 15.27
C TRP A 28 2.51 -0.69 16.23
N ARG A 29 3.28 -0.92 17.30
CA ARG A 29 3.04 -1.98 18.29
C ARG A 29 2.89 -3.34 17.62
N SER A 30 3.91 -3.69 16.87
CA SER A 30 4.01 -4.96 16.16
C SER A 30 5.29 -5.70 16.54
N PRO A 31 5.30 -7.04 16.45
CA PRO A 31 6.52 -7.81 16.67
C PRO A 31 7.60 -7.44 15.65
N SER A 32 8.85 -7.31 16.09
CA SER A 32 9.98 -6.92 15.22
C SER A 32 10.25 -7.91 14.10
N ASP A 33 10.01 -9.18 14.33
CA ASP A 33 10.16 -10.27 13.37
C ASP A 33 9.07 -10.28 12.28
N LYS A 34 8.00 -9.49 12.45
CA LYS A 34 6.88 -9.35 11.50
C LYS A 34 6.95 -8.09 10.63
N THR A 35 8.00 -7.29 10.75
CA THR A 35 8.14 -6.01 10.04
C THR A 35 8.00 -6.14 8.52
N ILE A 36 8.67 -7.10 7.91
CA ILE A 36 8.61 -7.33 6.46
C ILE A 36 7.22 -7.83 6.04
N GLU A 37 6.62 -8.72 6.84
CA GLU A 37 5.28 -9.26 6.59
C GLU A 37 4.22 -8.16 6.63
N ILE A 38 4.31 -7.23 7.58
CA ILE A 38 3.39 -6.08 7.70
C ILE A 38 3.56 -5.11 6.52
N ALA A 39 4.79 -4.89 6.08
CA ALA A 39 5.06 -4.09 4.87
C ALA A 39 4.43 -4.74 3.62
N LYS A 40 4.52 -6.06 3.48
CA LYS A 40 3.86 -6.80 2.40
C LYS A 40 2.34 -6.70 2.48
N LEU A 41 1.75 -6.83 3.66
CA LEU A 41 0.31 -6.65 3.87
C LEU A 41 -0.17 -5.27 3.45
N ALA A 42 0.61 -4.21 3.67
CA ALA A 42 0.27 -2.86 3.21
C ALA A 42 0.10 -2.81 1.68
N VAL A 43 0.93 -3.53 0.94
CA VAL A 43 0.85 -3.64 -0.52
C VAL A 43 -0.31 -4.55 -0.96
N GLU A 44 -0.45 -5.71 -0.34
CA GLU A 44 -1.46 -6.73 -0.67
C GLU A 44 -2.89 -6.25 -0.38
N THR A 45 -3.07 -5.35 0.57
CA THR A 45 -4.35 -4.70 0.87
C THR A 45 -4.60 -3.45 0.03
N CYS A 46 -3.62 -3.03 -0.77
CA CYS A 46 -3.63 -1.79 -1.56
C CYS A 46 -3.71 -0.50 -0.74
N ILE A 47 -3.42 -0.56 0.57
CA ILE A 47 -3.27 0.66 1.37
C ILE A 47 -2.00 1.42 1.02
N TRP A 48 -0.99 0.69 0.53
CA TRP A 48 0.25 1.23 0.01
C TRP A 48 0.57 0.65 -1.37
N PRO A 49 -0.14 1.08 -2.42
CA PRO A 49 0.10 0.54 -3.76
C PRO A 49 1.48 0.93 -4.29
N LEU A 50 2.07 0.01 -5.05
CA LEU A 50 3.35 0.22 -5.70
C LEU A 50 3.15 0.73 -7.12
N TYR A 51 3.51 1.99 -7.37
CA TYR A 51 3.39 2.60 -8.69
C TYR A 51 4.48 3.64 -8.93
N GLU A 52 4.63 4.03 -10.16
CA GLU A 52 5.52 5.09 -10.61
C GLU A 52 4.72 6.09 -11.43
N VAL A 53 5.15 7.35 -11.41
CA VAL A 53 4.64 8.39 -12.30
C VAL A 53 5.84 9.03 -12.99
N VAL A 54 5.91 8.89 -14.31
CA VAL A 54 6.98 9.45 -15.12
C VAL A 54 6.33 10.35 -16.18
N ASP A 55 6.69 11.62 -16.17
CA ASP A 55 6.12 12.62 -17.09
C ASP A 55 4.57 12.62 -17.10
N GLY A 56 3.98 12.45 -15.92
CA GLY A 56 2.53 12.41 -15.74
C GLY A 56 1.87 11.06 -16.08
N VAL A 57 2.61 10.08 -16.54
CA VAL A 57 2.10 8.74 -16.87
C VAL A 57 2.22 7.82 -15.67
N TYR A 58 1.09 7.27 -15.25
CA TYR A 58 1.00 6.31 -14.11
C TYR A 58 1.27 4.88 -14.58
N GLU A 59 2.07 4.16 -13.85
CA GLU A 59 2.35 2.75 -14.07
C GLU A 59 2.35 1.97 -12.76
N LEU A 60 1.49 0.96 -12.64
CA LEU A 60 1.52 0.03 -11.52
C LEU A 60 2.72 -0.91 -11.65
N THR A 61 3.37 -1.18 -10.53
CA THR A 61 4.58 -2.00 -10.51
C THR A 61 4.44 -3.19 -9.55
N ALA A 62 5.28 -4.21 -9.76
CA ALA A 62 5.40 -5.38 -8.88
C ALA A 62 4.05 -6.00 -8.50
N GLU A 63 3.82 -6.22 -7.21
CA GLU A 63 2.62 -6.89 -6.70
C GLU A 63 1.33 -6.11 -7.00
N SER A 64 1.37 -4.77 -6.98
CA SER A 64 0.21 -3.95 -7.31
C SER A 64 -0.25 -4.15 -8.77
N LYS A 65 0.68 -4.34 -9.68
CA LYS A 65 0.34 -4.70 -11.06
C LYS A 65 -0.31 -6.08 -11.15
N ARG A 66 0.20 -7.05 -10.40
CA ARG A 66 -0.37 -8.41 -10.37
C ARG A 66 -1.79 -8.43 -9.81
N ILE A 67 -2.06 -7.59 -8.79
CA ILE A 67 -3.42 -7.43 -8.24
C ILE A 67 -4.35 -6.79 -9.28
N ALA A 68 -3.92 -5.73 -9.95
CA ALA A 68 -4.71 -5.06 -10.99
C ALA A 68 -5.00 -5.98 -12.19
N ASP A 69 -4.06 -6.86 -12.54
CA ASP A 69 -4.22 -7.85 -13.62
C ASP A 69 -5.08 -9.06 -13.21
N GLY A 70 -5.54 -9.13 -11.97
CA GLY A 70 -6.33 -10.24 -11.45
C GLY A 70 -5.53 -11.53 -11.20
N LYS A 71 -4.21 -11.45 -11.20
CA LYS A 71 -3.33 -12.61 -10.95
C LYS A 71 -3.18 -12.95 -9.47
N VAL A 72 -3.43 -11.96 -8.62
CA VAL A 72 -3.37 -12.08 -7.16
C VAL A 72 -4.60 -11.39 -6.59
N GLU A 73 -5.23 -12.03 -5.61
CA GLU A 73 -6.39 -11.46 -4.92
C GLU A 73 -5.97 -10.35 -3.95
N LYS A 74 -6.71 -9.24 -3.98
CA LYS A 74 -6.53 -8.15 -3.03
C LYS A 74 -7.03 -8.57 -1.65
N LYS A 75 -6.18 -8.42 -0.63
CA LYS A 75 -6.55 -8.72 0.76
C LYS A 75 -7.40 -7.60 1.38
N PRO A 76 -8.30 -7.93 2.33
CA PRO A 76 -9.07 -6.92 3.04
C PRO A 76 -8.18 -6.07 3.94
N VAL A 77 -8.55 -4.79 4.15
CA VAL A 77 -7.79 -3.86 5.00
C VAL A 77 -7.65 -4.35 6.44
N THR A 78 -8.60 -5.17 6.91
CA THR A 78 -8.57 -5.76 8.26
C THR A 78 -7.33 -6.62 8.51
N ASP A 79 -6.77 -7.27 7.49
CA ASP A 79 -5.55 -8.05 7.63
C ASP A 79 -4.36 -7.16 8.03
N TRP A 80 -4.26 -5.98 7.44
CA TRP A 80 -3.24 -5.02 7.79
C TRP A 80 -3.51 -4.35 9.15
N ILE A 81 -4.75 -3.95 9.43
CA ILE A 81 -5.16 -3.35 10.71
C ILE A 81 -4.87 -4.32 11.86
N ASN A 82 -5.25 -5.59 11.70
CA ASN A 82 -5.10 -6.61 12.76
C ASN A 82 -3.64 -7.02 13.02
N SER A 83 -2.72 -6.70 12.13
CA SER A 83 -1.30 -6.97 12.30
C SER A 83 -0.60 -6.01 13.27
N GLN A 84 -1.29 -4.96 13.73
CA GLN A 84 -0.70 -3.85 14.48
C GLN A 84 -1.48 -3.54 15.76
N GLY A 85 -0.78 -3.50 16.89
CA GLY A 85 -1.39 -3.18 18.19
C GLY A 85 -1.93 -1.76 18.30
N ARG A 86 -1.41 -0.81 17.50
CA ARG A 86 -1.91 0.59 17.46
C ARG A 86 -3.37 0.70 17.02
N PHE A 87 -3.87 -0.27 16.29
CA PHE A 87 -5.26 -0.31 15.82
C PHE A 87 -6.14 -1.28 16.62
N ARG A 88 -5.66 -1.76 17.76
CA ARG A 88 -6.36 -2.73 18.60
C ARG A 88 -7.79 -2.32 18.95
N HIS A 89 -8.05 -1.03 19.18
CA HIS A 89 -9.39 -0.50 19.47
C HIS A 89 -10.38 -0.69 18.32
N LEU A 90 -9.92 -0.75 17.07
CA LEU A 90 -10.78 -0.95 15.91
C LEU A 90 -11.37 -2.37 15.79
N LYS A 91 -10.94 -3.30 16.66
CA LYS A 91 -11.53 -4.64 16.77
C LYS A 91 -12.82 -4.65 17.59
N GLU A 92 -13.11 -3.58 18.32
CA GLU A 92 -14.35 -3.45 19.08
C GLU A 92 -15.53 -3.23 18.13
N GLU A 93 -16.68 -3.86 18.42
CA GLU A 93 -17.90 -3.83 17.60
C GLU A 93 -18.36 -2.40 17.25
N ARG A 94 -18.25 -1.48 18.22
CA ARG A 94 -18.62 -0.06 18.01
C ARG A 94 -17.85 0.64 16.88
N TRP A 95 -16.68 0.13 16.49
CA TRP A 95 -15.83 0.69 15.43
C TRP A 95 -16.00 -0.01 14.08
N GLU A 96 -16.82 -1.04 13.99
CA GLU A 96 -17.07 -1.78 12.76
C GLU A 96 -17.49 -0.87 11.59
N PRO A 97 -18.40 0.11 11.76
CA PRO A 97 -18.75 1.03 10.68
C PRO A 97 -17.57 1.87 10.17
N VAL A 98 -16.62 2.21 11.04
CA VAL A 98 -15.41 2.95 10.67
C VAL A 98 -14.50 2.08 9.81
N VAL A 99 -14.31 0.82 10.18
CA VAL A 99 -13.49 -0.13 9.42
C VAL A 99 -14.11 -0.41 8.05
N GLU A 100 -15.42 -0.55 7.98
CA GLU A 100 -16.15 -0.69 6.70
C GLU A 100 -15.95 0.54 5.79
N ASP A 101 -16.03 1.74 6.36
CA ASP A 101 -15.80 2.97 5.60
C ASP A 101 -14.33 3.06 5.12
N MET A 102 -13.38 2.68 5.95
CA MET A 102 -11.96 2.59 5.55
C MET A 102 -11.79 1.67 4.34
N GLN A 103 -12.43 0.51 4.34
CA GLN A 103 -12.39 -0.41 3.20
C GLN A 103 -12.99 0.22 1.94
N LYS A 104 -14.15 0.86 2.05
CA LYS A 104 -14.81 1.55 0.92
C LYS A 104 -13.93 2.66 0.33
N GLN A 105 -13.32 3.48 1.18
CA GLN A 105 -12.44 4.56 0.73
C GLN A 105 -11.18 4.01 0.06
N LEU A 106 -10.61 2.96 0.61
CA LEU A 106 -9.47 2.28 0.05
C LEU A 106 -9.78 1.69 -1.33
N ASP A 107 -10.92 1.02 -1.47
CA ASP A 107 -11.36 0.45 -2.74
C ASP A 107 -11.55 1.52 -3.82
N LYS A 108 -12.19 2.65 -3.48
CA LYS A 108 -12.31 3.79 -4.39
C LYS A 108 -10.97 4.37 -4.81
N SER A 109 -10.04 4.50 -3.87
CA SER A 109 -8.70 5.02 -4.15
C SER A 109 -7.91 4.07 -5.05
N TRP A 110 -8.03 2.77 -4.80
CA TRP A 110 -7.43 1.74 -5.63
C TRP A 110 -7.98 1.74 -7.05
N GLU A 111 -9.31 1.75 -7.21
CA GLU A 111 -9.96 1.83 -8.52
C GLU A 111 -9.54 3.07 -9.32
N LYS A 112 -9.44 4.22 -8.64
CA LYS A 112 -8.97 5.46 -9.26
C LYS A 112 -7.53 5.31 -9.76
N LEU A 113 -6.65 4.73 -8.96
CA LEU A 113 -5.25 4.52 -9.34
C LEU A 113 -5.15 3.55 -10.53
N VAL A 114 -5.90 2.45 -10.51
CA VAL A 114 -5.95 1.50 -11.64
C VAL A 114 -6.40 2.19 -12.92
N LYS A 115 -7.43 3.02 -12.87
CA LYS A 115 -7.88 3.81 -14.03
C LYS A 115 -6.79 4.74 -14.56
N LEU A 116 -6.08 5.44 -13.67
CA LEU A 116 -4.97 6.30 -14.08
C LEU A 116 -3.83 5.54 -14.74
N ALA A 117 -3.58 4.32 -14.29
CA ALA A 117 -2.49 3.48 -14.79
C ALA A 117 -2.86 2.70 -16.08
N THR A 118 -4.13 2.61 -16.44
CA THR A 118 -4.61 1.91 -17.65
C THR A 118 -4.93 2.85 -18.82
N ASN A 119 -4.92 4.13 -18.57
CA ASN A 119 -5.07 5.15 -19.59
C ASN A 119 -3.69 5.64 -20.06
#